data_648a83c4f590afaa9372cc7e9645091b
#
_entry.id   648a83c4f590afaa9372cc7e9645091b
#
_cell.length_a   1.000
_cell.length_b   1.000
_cell.length_c   1.000
_cell.angle_alpha   90.00
_cell.angle_beta   90.00
_cell.angle_gamma   90.00
#
_symmetry.space_group_name_H-M   'P 1'
#
loop_
_entity.id
_entity.type
_entity.pdbx_description
1 polymer ?
#
loop_
_entity_poly.entity_id
_entity_poly.type
_entity_poly.pdbx_seq_one_letter_code
_entity_poly.pdbx_strand_id
1 'polypeptide(L)' 'MTIIHKVINLISWIVDIPVNRICPTTNFREDLSLDQIDFSIMIIKLEAFFNISLSAAEVERIETVKDASIVIHQYIK' A
#
# COMPACT_ATOMS: atom_id res chain seq x y z
N MET A 1 3.56 -8.91 14.67
CA MET A 1 3.91 -8.00 13.57
C MET A 1 2.82 -6.95 13.40
N THR A 2 3.18 -5.70 13.30
CA THR A 2 2.21 -4.61 13.14
C THR A 2 1.65 -4.61 11.71
N ILE A 3 0.49 -3.95 11.54
CA ILE A 3 -0.13 -3.87 10.22
C ILE A 3 0.78 -3.16 9.21
N ILE A 4 1.51 -2.13 9.65
CA ILE A 4 2.37 -1.39 8.73
C ILE A 4 3.53 -2.26 8.25
N HIS A 5 4.05 -3.15 9.09
CA HIS A 5 5.10 -4.08 8.67
C HIS A 5 4.57 -5.07 7.63
N LYS A 6 3.35 -5.55 7.81
CA LYS A 6 2.73 -6.43 6.83
C LYS A 6 2.54 -5.71 5.50
N VAL A 7 2.09 -4.47 5.55
CA VAL A 7 1.89 -3.66 4.35
C VAL A 7 3.21 -3.43 3.63
N ILE A 8 4.26 -3.06 4.35
CA ILE A 8 5.57 -2.83 3.77
C ILE A 8 6.10 -4.10 3.11
N ASN A 9 6.01 -5.24 3.80
CA ASN A 9 6.49 -6.50 3.25
C ASN A 9 5.73 -6.88 1.98
N LEU A 10 4.42 -6.67 1.98
CA LEU A 10 3.60 -7.00 0.83
C LEU A 10 3.90 -6.08 -0.35
N ILE A 11 4.05 -4.78 -0.10
CA ILE A 11 4.40 -3.82 -1.14
C ILE A 11 5.76 -4.17 -1.74
N SER A 12 6.74 -4.49 -0.89
CA SER A 12 8.06 -4.90 -1.34
C SER A 12 7.97 -6.05 -2.33
N TRP A 13 7.13 -7.02 -2.03
CA TRP A 13 6.93 -8.18 -2.88
C TRP A 13 6.24 -7.82 -4.19
N ILE A 14 5.21 -6.96 -4.12
CA ILE A 14 4.42 -6.57 -5.29
C ILE A 14 5.23 -5.75 -6.28
N VAL A 15 6.00 -4.76 -5.78
CA VAL A 15 6.72 -3.83 -6.64
C VAL A 15 8.18 -4.22 -6.84
N ASP A 16 8.62 -5.29 -6.20
CA ASP A 16 9.99 -5.82 -6.33
C ASP A 16 11.04 -4.79 -5.91
N ILE A 17 10.80 -4.14 -4.78
CA ILE A 17 11.75 -3.20 -4.18
C ILE A 17 12.10 -3.71 -2.78
N PRO A 18 13.40 -3.73 -2.39
CA PRO A 18 13.79 -4.25 -1.08
C PRO A 18 13.08 -3.54 0.08
N VAL A 19 12.73 -4.32 1.09
CA VAL A 19 12.02 -3.82 2.27
C VAL A 19 12.75 -2.65 2.92
N ASN A 20 14.08 -2.69 2.95
CA ASN A 20 14.85 -1.64 3.60
C ASN A 20 14.82 -0.31 2.84
N ARG A 21 14.21 -0.28 1.67
CA ARG A 21 14.05 0.96 0.89
C ARG A 21 12.63 1.49 0.98
N ILE A 22 11.77 0.85 1.77
CA ILE A 22 10.38 1.24 1.92
C ILE A 22 10.16 1.61 3.38
N CYS A 23 9.72 2.83 3.63
CA CYS A 23 9.39 3.29 4.97
C CYS A 23 7.99 3.88 4.99
N PRO A 24 7.44 4.19 6.19
CA PRO A 24 6.08 4.71 6.27
C PRO A 24 5.85 5.99 5.47
N THR A 25 6.88 6.81 5.32
CA THR A 25 6.77 8.07 4.59
C THR A 25 7.01 7.93 3.08
N THR A 26 7.33 6.72 2.61
CA THR A 26 7.57 6.49 1.19
C THR A 26 6.32 6.82 0.38
N ASN A 27 6.47 7.68 -0.62
CA ASN A 27 5.39 8.07 -1.51
C ASN A 27 5.37 7.14 -2.71
N PHE A 28 4.21 6.57 -3.02
CA PHE A 28 4.11 5.57 -4.09
C PHE A 28 4.48 6.13 -5.46
N ARG A 29 4.10 7.35 -5.73
CA ARG A 29 4.33 7.95 -7.05
C ARG A 29 5.68 8.64 -7.14
N GLU A 30 6.05 9.37 -6.11
CA GLU A 30 7.29 10.16 -6.12
C GLU A 30 8.51 9.31 -5.81
N ASP A 31 8.42 8.44 -4.81
CA ASP A 31 9.57 7.66 -4.36
C ASP A 31 9.70 6.32 -5.07
N LEU A 32 8.58 5.67 -5.38
CA LEU A 32 8.59 4.37 -6.05
C LEU A 32 8.29 4.47 -7.53
N SER A 33 7.98 5.65 -8.02
CA SER A 33 7.73 5.93 -9.44
C SER A 33 6.62 5.07 -10.04
N LEU A 34 5.62 4.73 -9.23
CA LEU A 34 4.48 3.96 -9.75
C LEU A 34 3.59 4.86 -10.58
N ASP A 35 3.25 4.41 -11.79
CA ASP A 35 2.26 5.11 -12.59
C ASP A 35 0.85 4.69 -12.15
N GLN A 36 -0.17 5.22 -12.83
CA GLN A 36 -1.56 4.95 -12.46
C GLN A 36 -1.90 3.46 -12.54
N ILE A 37 -1.38 2.78 -13.54
CA ILE A 37 -1.66 1.35 -13.73
C ILE A 37 -0.98 0.54 -12.64
N ASP A 38 0.30 0.80 -12.39
CA ASP A 38 1.05 0.09 -11.35
C ASP A 38 0.44 0.32 -9.98
N PHE A 39 0.02 1.55 -9.71
CA PHE A 39 -0.62 1.88 -8.43
C PHE A 39 -1.93 1.10 -8.28
N SER A 40 -2.75 1.06 -9.33
CA SER A 40 -4.02 0.34 -9.30
C SER A 40 -3.82 -1.16 -9.09
N ILE A 41 -2.83 -1.74 -9.73
CA ILE A 41 -2.51 -3.15 -9.55
C ILE A 41 -2.10 -3.42 -8.10
N MET A 42 -1.28 -2.54 -7.53
CA MET A 42 -0.87 -2.67 -6.14
C MET A 42 -2.08 -2.65 -5.20
N ILE A 43 -2.99 -1.71 -5.42
CA ILE A 43 -4.21 -1.60 -4.59
C ILE A 43 -5.03 -2.89 -4.69
N ILE A 44 -5.23 -3.41 -5.90
CA ILE A 44 -6.00 -4.64 -6.10
C ILE A 44 -5.36 -5.80 -5.34
N LYS A 45 -4.05 -5.91 -5.37
CA LYS A 45 -3.35 -6.99 -4.68
C LYS A 45 -3.44 -6.83 -3.17
N LEU A 46 -3.37 -5.60 -2.67
CA LEU A 46 -3.55 -5.34 -1.24
C LEU A 46 -4.97 -5.71 -0.80
N GLU A 47 -5.96 -5.34 -1.59
CA GLU A 47 -7.35 -5.69 -1.29
C GLU A 47 -7.53 -7.21 -1.23
N ALA A 48 -6.95 -7.91 -2.17
CA ALA A 48 -7.06 -9.37 -2.21
C ALA A 48 -6.38 -10.02 -1.01
N PHE A 49 -5.19 -9.53 -0.65
CA PHE A 49 -4.44 -10.10 0.46
C PHE A 49 -5.19 -9.93 1.80
N PHE A 50 -5.74 -8.75 2.02
CA PHE A 50 -6.45 -8.46 3.27
C PHE A 50 -7.94 -8.78 3.21
N ASN A 51 -8.43 -9.21 2.06
CA ASN A 51 -9.84 -9.53 1.83
C ASN A 51 -10.75 -8.35 2.16
N ILE A 52 -10.40 -7.19 1.60
CA ILE A 52 -11.16 -5.95 1.80
C ILE A 52 -11.43 -5.30 0.44
N SER A 53 -12.35 -4.34 0.44
CA SER A 53 -12.68 -3.56 -0.75
C SER A 53 -12.62 -2.08 -0.40
N LEU A 54 -11.73 -1.34 -1.04
CA LEU A 54 -11.57 0.08 -0.79
C LEU A 54 -12.44 0.89 -1.75
N SER A 55 -13.02 1.98 -1.24
CA SER A 55 -13.77 2.90 -2.09
C SER A 55 -12.81 3.76 -2.91
N ALA A 56 -13.34 4.36 -3.99
CA ALA A 56 -12.54 5.27 -4.80
C ALA A 56 -12.00 6.43 -3.98
N ALA A 57 -12.83 6.97 -3.07
CA ALA A 57 -12.39 8.08 -2.21
C ALA A 57 -11.26 7.67 -1.29
N GLU A 58 -11.30 6.44 -0.77
CA GLU A 58 -10.23 5.93 0.09
C GLU A 58 -8.94 5.76 -0.69
N VAL A 59 -9.03 5.21 -1.90
CA VAL A 59 -7.86 5.02 -2.76
C VAL A 59 -7.22 6.36 -3.10
N GLU A 60 -8.02 7.37 -3.37
CA GLU A 60 -7.51 8.70 -3.71
C GLU A 60 -6.73 9.34 -2.56
N ARG A 61 -7.01 8.97 -1.33
CA ARG A 61 -6.31 9.51 -0.17
C ARG A 61 -4.99 8.79 0.13
N ILE A 62 -4.72 7.70 -0.57
CA ILE A 62 -3.49 6.92 -0.34
C ILE A 62 -2.37 7.50 -1.19
N GLU A 63 -1.41 8.16 -0.54
CA GLU A 63 -0.22 8.69 -1.20
C GLU A 63 1.04 8.02 -0.69
N THR A 64 1.07 7.67 0.59
CA THR A 64 2.23 7.04 1.22
C THR A 64 1.89 5.66 1.77
N VAL A 65 2.93 4.93 2.12
CA VAL A 65 2.77 3.62 2.75
C VAL A 65 1.98 3.73 4.05
N LYS A 66 2.23 4.78 4.83
CA LYS A 66 1.49 5.02 6.05
C LYS A 66 -0.01 5.22 5.78
N ASP A 67 -0.33 5.99 4.73
CA ASP A 67 -1.74 6.21 4.36
C ASP A 67 -2.42 4.88 4.07
N ALA A 68 -1.77 4.02 3.31
CA ALA A 68 -2.32 2.70 2.97
C ALA A 68 -2.55 1.88 4.22
N SER A 69 -1.60 1.88 5.15
CA SER A 69 -1.73 1.08 6.37
C SER A 69 -2.86 1.59 7.25
N ILE A 70 -3.07 2.91 7.31
CA ILE A 70 -4.16 3.49 8.10
C ILE A 70 -5.51 3.06 7.55
N VAL A 71 -5.69 3.16 6.24
CA VAL A 71 -6.95 2.78 5.59
C VAL A 71 -7.22 1.29 5.79
N ILE A 72 -6.21 0.46 5.55
CA ILE A 72 -6.36 -1.00 5.70
C ILE A 72 -6.69 -1.36 7.15
N HIS A 73 -6.04 -0.72 8.10
CA HIS A 73 -6.26 -1.00 9.52
C HIS A 73 -7.71 -0.76 9.93
N GLN A 74 -8.37 0.23 9.31
CA GLN A 74 -9.78 0.51 9.61
C GLN A 74 -10.69 -0.65 9.25
N TYR A 75 -10.30 -1.49 8.30
CA TYR A 75 -11.12 -2.61 7.84
C TYR A 75 -10.89 -3.90 8.63
N ILE A 76 -9.71 -4.07 9.21
CA ILE A 76 -9.32 -5.37 9.76
C ILE A 76 -9.14 -5.39 11.28
N LYS A 77 -9.41 -4.31 11.96
CA LYS A 77 -9.26 -4.28 13.41
C LYS A 77 -10.37 -5.05 14.14
#